data_8b46bcee1e5741f658702e602277af13
#
_entry.id   8b46bcee1e5741f658702e602277af13
#
_cell.length_a   1.000
_cell.length_b   1.000
_cell.length_c   1.000
_cell.angle_alpha   90.00
_cell.angle_beta   90.00
_cell.angle_gamma   90.00
#
_symmetry.space_group_name_H-M   'P 1'
#
loop_
_entity.id
_entity.type
_entity.pdbx_description
1 polymer ?
#
loop_
_entity_poly.entity_id
_entity_poly.type
_entity_poly.pdbx_seq_one_letter_code
_entity_poly.pdbx_strand_id
1 'polypeptide(L)'
;DADIRGFFDAIDREWLMKFVEHRVADRRVGRLIHKWLNAGVLEDGVRTYSDTGTVQGGSISPLLANIYLHYAFDLWVQQWRTRQARGDVIVVRYADDFIVGFQHKAEAERFLADLRLRFAKFGLELHPDKTRLIEFGRFAAENRRKRGLGKPETFNFLGFTHICATKRSNGYFTVLRQTIAKRLQAKLAEVKAELKRRMHDPVPEVGKWLASVVDGHGRYYGVPMNLH
;
A
#
# COMPACT_ATOMS: atom_id res chain seq x y z
N ASP A 1 3.26 -9.87 -0.89
CA ASP A 1 2.22 -8.89 -0.57
C ASP A 1 2.01 -8.89 0.93
N ALA A 2 2.12 -7.74 1.56
CA ALA A 2 2.01 -7.61 3.01
C ALA A 2 1.31 -6.30 3.38
N ASP A 3 0.49 -6.36 4.43
CA ASP A 3 -0.28 -5.26 4.98
C ASP A 3 0.01 -5.14 6.49
N ILE A 4 0.08 -3.93 7.00
CA ILE A 4 0.30 -3.67 8.42
C ILE A 4 -1.06 -3.47 9.10
N ARG A 5 -1.32 -4.23 10.14
CA ARG A 5 -2.59 -4.16 10.87
C ARG A 5 -2.72 -2.83 11.60
N GLY A 6 -3.79 -2.06 11.27
CA GLY A 6 -4.10 -0.82 11.98
C GLY A 6 -2.91 0.16 12.07
N PHE A 7 -2.15 0.31 10.99
CA PHE A 7 -0.85 0.97 10.99
C PHE A 7 -0.85 2.34 11.68
N PHE A 8 -1.79 3.23 11.34
CA PHE A 8 -1.85 4.57 11.92
C PHE A 8 -2.12 4.56 13.43
N ASP A 9 -2.87 3.58 13.92
CA ASP A 9 -3.20 3.42 15.33
C ASP A 9 -2.09 2.70 16.11
N ALA A 10 -1.27 1.90 15.39
CA ALA A 10 -0.18 1.12 15.97
C ALA A 10 1.15 1.89 16.10
N ILE A 11 1.25 3.09 15.53
CA ILE A 11 2.48 3.89 15.59
C ILE A 11 2.79 4.24 17.05
N ASP A 12 3.95 3.78 17.52
CA ASP A 12 4.50 4.16 18.82
C ASP A 12 5.07 5.59 18.75
N ARG A 13 4.49 6.49 19.56
CA ARG A 13 4.86 7.91 19.55
C ARG A 13 6.25 8.19 20.10
N GLU A 14 6.76 7.37 21.02
CA GLU A 14 8.12 7.54 21.53
C GLU A 14 9.13 7.20 20.44
N TRP A 15 8.95 6.09 19.72
CA TRP A 15 9.80 5.76 18.59
C TRP A 15 9.68 6.81 17.48
N LEU A 16 8.47 7.26 17.17
CA LEU A 16 8.27 8.30 16.18
C LEU A 16 9.04 9.57 16.51
N MET A 17 8.96 10.04 17.75
CA MET A 17 9.68 11.24 18.19
C MET A 17 11.19 11.05 18.15
N LYS A 18 11.71 9.90 18.55
CA LYS A 18 13.14 9.55 18.42
C LYS A 18 13.61 9.61 16.94
N PHE A 19 12.76 9.15 16.01
CA PHE A 19 13.07 9.21 14.58
C PHE A 19 13.05 10.63 14.04
N VAL A 20 12.07 11.45 14.44
CA VAL A 20 12.02 12.87 14.07
C VAL A 20 13.22 13.63 14.60
N GLU A 21 13.55 13.50 15.88
CA GLU A 21 14.64 14.20 16.55
C GLU A 21 16.01 13.80 16.00
N HIS A 22 16.14 12.58 15.46
CA HIS A 22 17.37 12.15 14.79
C HIS A 22 17.73 13.00 13.57
N ARG A 23 16.76 13.65 12.93
CA ARG A 23 16.97 14.48 11.72
C ARG A 23 16.62 15.93 11.92
N VAL A 24 15.74 16.26 12.84
CA VAL A 24 15.24 17.61 13.09
C VAL A 24 15.78 18.10 14.42
N ALA A 25 16.79 18.94 14.37
CA ALA A 25 17.43 19.50 15.57
C ALA A 25 16.62 20.65 16.22
N ASP A 26 15.68 21.27 15.48
CA ASP A 26 14.88 22.37 16.02
C ASP A 26 13.80 21.85 16.99
N ARG A 27 14.04 22.12 18.28
CA ARG A 27 13.12 21.74 19.36
C ARG A 27 11.73 22.34 19.23
N ARG A 28 11.55 23.45 18.49
CA ARG A 28 10.22 24.06 18.26
C ARG A 28 9.38 23.17 17.35
N VAL A 29 9.99 22.58 16.32
CA VAL A 29 9.34 21.61 15.44
C VAL A 29 8.94 20.35 16.22
N GLY A 30 9.86 19.78 17.01
CA GLY A 30 9.55 18.63 17.86
C GLY A 30 8.37 18.89 18.81
N ARG A 31 8.36 20.05 19.50
CA ARG A 31 7.23 20.45 20.38
C ARG A 31 5.91 20.61 19.61
N LEU A 32 5.96 21.10 18.37
CA LEU A 32 4.76 21.26 17.55
C LEU A 32 4.19 19.89 17.15
N ILE A 33 5.05 18.96 16.70
CA ILE A 33 4.64 17.59 16.37
C ILE A 33 4.03 16.91 17.61
N HIS A 34 4.66 17.05 18.77
CA HIS A 34 4.14 16.51 20.04
C HIS A 34 2.73 17.04 20.36
N LYS A 35 2.51 18.36 20.16
CA LYS A 35 1.18 18.95 20.33
C LYS A 35 0.16 18.39 19.35
N TRP A 36 0.52 18.18 18.11
CA TRP A 36 -0.37 17.59 17.10
C TRP A 36 -0.74 16.14 17.43
N LEU A 37 0.24 15.34 17.84
CA LEU A 37 -0.02 13.96 18.27
C LEU A 37 -0.96 13.87 19.47
N ASN A 38 -0.90 14.85 20.36
CA ASN A 38 -1.72 14.91 21.59
C ASN A 38 -3.01 15.71 21.42
N ALA A 39 -3.28 16.29 20.25
CA ALA A 39 -4.45 17.13 20.04
C ALA A 39 -5.79 16.39 20.12
N GLY A 40 -5.78 15.05 19.98
CA GLY A 40 -6.99 14.22 19.93
C GLY A 40 -7.73 14.35 18.60
N VAL A 41 -8.75 13.54 18.42
CA VAL A 41 -9.66 13.56 17.27
C VAL A 41 -11.01 14.10 17.73
N LEU A 42 -11.57 15.04 17.00
CA LEU A 42 -12.92 15.54 17.21
C LEU A 42 -13.85 14.88 16.18
N GLU A 43 -14.67 13.95 16.60
CA GLU A 43 -15.71 13.31 15.78
C GLU A 43 -17.07 13.55 16.43
N ASP A 44 -18.03 14.00 15.64
CA ASP A 44 -19.42 14.28 16.08
C ASP A 44 -19.52 15.14 17.35
N GLY A 45 -18.59 16.09 17.53
CA GLY A 45 -18.52 16.96 18.72
C GLY A 45 -17.89 16.32 19.95
N VAL A 46 -17.48 15.06 19.88
CA VAL A 46 -16.78 14.33 20.98
C VAL A 46 -15.30 14.28 20.69
N ARG A 47 -14.49 14.72 21.66
CA ARG A 47 -13.03 14.67 21.57
C ARG A 47 -12.51 13.39 22.18
N THR A 48 -11.91 12.56 21.35
CA THR A 48 -11.23 11.33 21.80
C THR A 48 -9.72 11.52 21.81
N TYR A 49 -9.08 11.01 22.84
CA TYR A 49 -7.63 11.01 22.99
C TYR A 49 -7.14 9.58 22.90
N SER A 50 -6.02 9.37 22.20
CA SER A 50 -5.30 8.11 22.16
C SER A 50 -3.87 8.34 22.59
N ASP A 51 -3.29 7.42 23.35
CA ASP A 51 -1.89 7.47 23.77
C ASP A 51 -0.95 6.88 22.72
N THR A 52 -1.49 6.18 21.73
CA THR A 52 -0.76 5.59 20.58
C THR A 52 -1.28 6.13 19.26
N GLY A 53 -0.55 5.91 18.22
CA GLY A 53 -0.97 6.24 16.88
C GLY A 53 -0.86 7.73 16.49
N THR A 54 -1.17 7.97 15.22
CA THR A 54 -1.32 9.33 14.67
C THR A 54 -2.77 9.57 14.34
N VAL A 55 -3.21 10.83 14.44
CA VAL A 55 -4.59 11.23 14.14
C VAL A 55 -4.94 10.83 12.70
N GLN A 56 -5.87 9.90 12.54
CA GLN A 56 -6.34 9.48 11.22
C GLN A 56 -7.06 10.67 10.54
N GLY A 57 -6.64 11.02 9.31
CA GLY A 57 -7.13 12.20 8.61
C GLY A 57 -6.38 13.51 8.91
N GLY A 58 -5.43 13.52 9.83
CA GLY A 58 -4.55 14.67 10.05
C GLY A 58 -3.61 14.92 8.87
N SER A 59 -3.46 16.17 8.44
CA SER A 59 -2.64 16.54 7.27
C SER A 59 -1.17 16.11 7.38
N ILE A 60 -0.64 16.00 8.59
CA ILE A 60 0.76 15.58 8.84
C ILE A 60 0.92 14.07 9.02
N SER A 61 -0.15 13.35 9.31
CA SER A 61 -0.09 11.91 9.64
C SER A 61 0.56 11.06 8.55
N PRO A 62 0.31 11.27 7.24
CA PRO A 62 1.00 10.53 6.18
C PRO A 62 2.51 10.76 6.16
N LEU A 63 2.96 11.98 6.47
CA LEU A 63 4.39 12.29 6.55
C LEU A 63 5.05 11.58 7.74
N LEU A 64 4.42 11.68 8.93
CA LEU A 64 4.92 11.01 10.14
C LEU A 64 4.94 9.49 9.99
N ALA A 65 3.91 8.93 9.38
CA ALA A 65 3.83 7.52 9.02
C ALA A 65 4.97 7.08 8.09
N ASN A 66 5.28 7.88 7.08
CA ASN A 66 6.42 7.61 6.20
C ASN A 66 7.77 7.73 6.91
N ILE A 67 7.95 8.68 7.82
CA ILE A 67 9.15 8.78 8.67
C ILE A 67 9.27 7.51 9.52
N TYR A 68 8.19 7.06 10.13
CA TYR A 68 8.20 5.85 10.96
C TYR A 68 8.64 4.61 10.17
N LEU A 69 8.03 4.38 9.01
CA LEU A 69 8.37 3.23 8.16
C LEU A 69 9.75 3.35 7.53
N HIS A 70 10.26 4.55 7.30
CA HIS A 70 11.63 4.72 6.82
C HIS A 70 12.63 4.07 7.80
N TYR A 71 12.48 4.28 9.10
CA TYR A 71 13.38 3.70 10.11
C TYR A 71 13.01 2.25 10.49
N ALA A 72 11.72 1.97 10.62
CA ALA A 72 11.27 0.63 11.01
C ALA A 72 11.46 -0.39 9.89
N PHE A 73 11.26 0.00 8.62
CA PHE A 73 11.22 -0.88 7.46
C PHE A 73 12.32 -0.56 6.43
N ASP A 74 12.33 0.61 5.79
CA ASP A 74 13.15 0.87 4.59
C ASP A 74 14.65 0.66 4.83
N LEU A 75 15.22 1.27 5.87
CA LEU A 75 16.64 1.13 6.22
C LEU A 75 16.98 -0.32 6.60
N TRP A 76 16.09 -0.98 7.33
CA TRP A 76 16.30 -2.37 7.71
C TRP A 76 16.26 -3.30 6.50
N VAL A 77 15.29 -3.13 5.59
CA VAL A 77 15.20 -3.92 4.36
C VAL A 77 16.44 -3.72 3.49
N GLN A 78 16.94 -2.48 3.37
CA GLN A 78 18.16 -2.22 2.63
C GLN A 78 19.35 -2.97 3.23
N GLN A 79 19.49 -2.98 4.57
CA GLN A 79 20.53 -3.72 5.26
C GLN A 79 20.35 -5.25 5.11
N TRP A 80 19.10 -5.74 5.26
CA TRP A 80 18.79 -7.16 5.09
C TRP A 80 19.11 -7.63 3.67
N ARG A 81 18.73 -6.86 2.65
CA ARG A 81 19.02 -7.16 1.25
C ARG A 81 20.52 -7.29 0.97
N THR A 82 21.33 -6.42 1.54
CA THR A 82 22.80 -6.44 1.32
C THR A 82 23.54 -7.53 2.10
N ARG A 83 23.01 -7.92 3.26
CA ARG A 83 23.71 -8.87 4.16
C ARG A 83 23.18 -10.29 4.11
N GLN A 84 21.91 -10.46 3.80
CA GLN A 84 21.20 -11.74 3.96
C GLN A 84 20.75 -12.36 2.64
N ALA A 85 20.45 -11.54 1.63
CA ALA A 85 20.01 -12.04 0.34
C ALA A 85 21.21 -12.52 -0.49
N ARG A 86 20.99 -13.62 -1.22
CA ARG A 86 21.91 -14.14 -2.23
C ARG A 86 21.36 -13.87 -3.65
N GLY A 87 20.04 -13.84 -3.78
CA GLY A 87 19.34 -13.51 -5.02
C GLY A 87 18.85 -12.06 -5.04
N ASP A 88 18.21 -11.70 -6.15
CA ASP A 88 17.59 -10.39 -6.31
C ASP A 88 16.42 -10.21 -5.34
N VAL A 89 16.42 -9.07 -4.67
CA VAL A 89 15.31 -8.63 -3.81
C VAL A 89 14.82 -7.26 -4.27
N ILE A 90 13.56 -7.20 -4.67
CA ILE A 90 12.89 -5.98 -5.13
C ILE A 90 11.88 -5.56 -4.07
N VAL A 91 11.92 -4.30 -3.66
CA VAL A 91 10.99 -3.73 -2.68
C VAL A 91 10.25 -2.57 -3.30
N VAL A 92 8.94 -2.60 -3.22
CA VAL A 92 8.06 -1.50 -3.63
C VAL A 92 7.15 -1.18 -2.46
N ARG A 93 7.23 0.04 -1.96
CA ARG A 93 6.37 0.54 -0.87
C ARG A 93 5.67 1.84 -1.27
N TYR A 94 4.41 1.92 -0.95
CA TYR A 94 3.60 3.13 -1.04
C TYR A 94 2.82 3.30 0.27
N ALA A 95 3.22 4.26 1.09
CA ALA A 95 2.76 4.41 2.47
C ALA A 95 2.96 3.10 3.27
N ASP A 96 1.89 2.50 3.79
CA ASP A 96 1.86 1.23 4.52
C ASP A 96 1.69 -0.01 3.62
N ASP A 97 1.24 0.19 2.38
CA ASP A 97 1.16 -0.89 1.39
C ASP A 97 2.56 -1.21 0.83
N PHE A 98 3.00 -2.47 0.89
CA PHE A 98 4.28 -2.86 0.29
C PHE A 98 4.30 -4.28 -0.27
N ILE A 99 5.18 -4.45 -1.25
CA ILE A 99 5.46 -5.73 -1.89
C ILE A 99 6.96 -5.95 -1.86
N VAL A 100 7.37 -7.17 -1.54
CA VAL A 100 8.76 -7.60 -1.64
C VAL A 100 8.83 -8.83 -2.55
N GLY A 101 9.58 -8.72 -3.64
CA GLY A 101 9.85 -9.81 -4.55
C GLY A 101 11.21 -10.42 -4.26
N PHE A 102 11.28 -11.76 -4.30
CA PHE A 102 12.50 -12.53 -4.06
C PHE A 102 12.74 -13.50 -5.21
N GLN A 103 14.00 -13.70 -5.53
CA GLN A 103 14.39 -14.74 -6.49
C GLN A 103 14.24 -16.14 -5.91
N HIS A 104 14.47 -16.31 -4.61
CA HIS A 104 14.45 -17.59 -3.92
C HIS A 104 13.37 -17.65 -2.83
N LYS A 105 12.55 -18.73 -2.85
CA LYS A 105 11.47 -18.93 -1.89
C LYS A 105 11.98 -18.95 -0.43
N ALA A 106 13.08 -19.65 -0.17
CA ALA A 106 13.65 -19.75 1.18
C ALA A 106 14.07 -18.40 1.76
N GLU A 107 14.51 -17.46 0.90
CA GLU A 107 14.82 -16.08 1.31
C GLU A 107 13.57 -15.31 1.66
N ALA A 108 12.48 -15.48 0.89
CA ALA A 108 11.20 -14.86 1.17
C ALA A 108 10.60 -15.33 2.50
N GLU A 109 10.70 -16.63 2.80
CA GLU A 109 10.23 -17.23 4.07
C GLU A 109 11.04 -16.68 5.26
N ARG A 110 12.38 -16.65 5.13
CA ARG A 110 13.26 -16.07 6.16
C ARG A 110 13.00 -14.60 6.36
N PHE A 111 12.90 -13.82 5.27
CA PHE A 111 12.59 -12.40 5.34
C PHE A 111 11.26 -12.14 6.08
N LEU A 112 10.23 -12.93 5.81
CA LEU A 112 8.93 -12.78 6.46
C LEU A 112 9.03 -13.04 7.98
N ALA A 113 9.81 -14.04 8.39
CA ALA A 113 10.07 -14.31 9.81
C ALA A 113 10.82 -13.15 10.48
N ASP A 114 11.91 -12.68 9.86
CA ASP A 114 12.72 -11.57 10.35
C ASP A 114 11.93 -10.25 10.39
N LEU A 115 11.06 -10.03 9.39
CA LEU A 115 10.19 -8.84 9.33
C LEU A 115 9.18 -8.82 10.47
N ARG A 116 8.59 -9.95 10.84
CA ARG A 116 7.68 -10.05 12.01
C ARG A 116 8.39 -9.64 13.29
N LEU A 117 9.60 -10.16 13.52
CA LEU A 117 10.42 -9.80 14.68
C LEU A 117 10.80 -8.32 14.65
N ARG A 118 11.15 -7.81 13.47
CA ARG A 118 11.48 -6.40 13.28
C ARG A 118 10.29 -5.49 13.61
N PHE A 119 9.13 -5.79 13.07
CA PHE A 119 7.93 -4.99 13.29
C PHE A 119 7.46 -5.03 14.74
N ALA A 120 7.47 -6.20 15.38
CA ALA A 120 7.14 -6.31 16.80
C ALA A 120 7.99 -5.39 17.69
N LYS A 121 9.27 -5.17 17.35
CA LYS A 121 10.14 -4.23 18.06
C LYS A 121 9.65 -2.78 18.02
N PHE A 122 8.88 -2.41 17.01
CA PHE A 122 8.32 -1.08 16.81
C PHE A 122 6.79 -1.03 17.02
N GLY A 123 6.21 -2.00 17.72
CA GLY A 123 4.77 -2.04 17.96
C GLY A 123 3.91 -2.30 16.73
N LEU A 124 4.53 -2.72 15.61
CA LEU A 124 3.81 -3.04 14.37
C LEU A 124 3.56 -4.52 14.23
N GLU A 125 2.42 -4.88 13.65
CA GLU A 125 2.03 -6.25 13.37
C GLU A 125 1.63 -6.41 11.90
N LEU A 126 2.09 -7.49 11.24
CA LEU A 126 1.61 -7.85 9.92
C LEU A 126 0.19 -8.44 10.00
N HIS A 127 -0.71 -8.00 9.13
CA HIS A 127 -2.06 -8.53 9.06
C HIS A 127 -2.02 -10.00 8.62
N PRO A 128 -2.52 -10.97 9.44
CA PRO A 128 -2.35 -12.39 9.17
C PRO A 128 -3.03 -12.83 7.86
N ASP A 129 -4.24 -12.34 7.59
CA ASP A 129 -5.03 -12.78 6.42
C ASP A 129 -4.64 -12.07 5.12
N LYS A 130 -4.01 -10.89 5.22
CA LYS A 130 -3.63 -10.10 4.04
C LYS A 130 -2.16 -10.24 3.68
N THR A 131 -1.33 -10.75 4.60
CA THR A 131 0.09 -11.03 4.31
C THR A 131 0.21 -12.39 3.64
N ARG A 132 0.64 -12.39 2.38
CA ARG A 132 0.67 -13.60 1.56
C ARG A 132 2.03 -13.80 0.92
N LEU A 133 2.55 -15.02 1.00
CA LEU A 133 3.68 -15.48 0.22
C LEU A 133 3.15 -16.26 -0.99
N ILE A 134 3.36 -15.71 -2.18
CA ILE A 134 2.86 -16.27 -3.44
C ILE A 134 3.99 -16.52 -4.41
N GLU A 135 3.81 -17.53 -5.28
CA GLU A 135 4.71 -17.78 -6.39
C GLU A 135 4.27 -16.97 -7.61
N PHE A 136 5.09 -15.96 -7.95
CA PHE A 136 4.80 -15.00 -9.00
C PHE A 136 6.05 -14.76 -9.88
N GLY A 137 5.85 -14.49 -11.17
CA GLY A 137 6.96 -14.15 -12.06
C GLY A 137 7.05 -15.07 -13.28
N ARG A 138 8.13 -14.88 -14.04
CA ARG A 138 8.35 -15.53 -15.37
C ARG A 138 8.17 -17.04 -15.35
N PHE A 139 8.67 -17.71 -14.34
CA PHE A 139 8.69 -19.16 -14.25
C PHE A 139 7.52 -19.74 -13.43
N ALA A 140 6.70 -18.90 -12.80
CA ALA A 140 5.65 -19.35 -11.90
C ALA A 140 4.64 -20.29 -12.59
N ALA A 141 4.22 -19.97 -13.82
CA ALA A 141 3.27 -20.81 -14.57
C ALA A 141 3.84 -22.21 -14.87
N GLU A 142 5.10 -22.27 -15.31
CA GLU A 142 5.77 -23.54 -15.61
C GLU A 142 6.02 -24.37 -14.36
N ASN A 143 6.55 -23.75 -13.31
CA ASN A 143 6.82 -24.43 -12.04
C ASN A 143 5.55 -25.00 -11.40
N ARG A 144 4.46 -24.25 -11.42
CA ARG A 144 3.16 -24.71 -10.91
C ARG A 144 2.60 -25.86 -11.74
N ARG A 145 2.70 -25.78 -13.06
CA ARG A 145 2.29 -26.86 -13.97
C ARG A 145 3.06 -28.15 -13.71
N LYS A 146 4.40 -28.09 -13.53
CA LYS A 146 5.24 -29.25 -13.19
C LYS A 146 4.82 -29.94 -11.88
N ARG A 147 4.23 -29.18 -10.96
CA ARG A 147 3.73 -29.69 -9.66
C ARG A 147 2.24 -30.02 -9.68
N GLY A 148 1.57 -30.02 -10.84
CA GLY A 148 0.12 -30.26 -10.95
C GLY A 148 -0.76 -29.17 -10.32
N LEU A 149 -0.21 -27.97 -10.08
CA LEU A 149 -0.93 -26.83 -9.53
C LEU A 149 -1.55 -25.97 -10.64
N GLY A 150 -2.62 -25.24 -10.32
CA GLY A 150 -3.30 -24.34 -11.24
C GLY A 150 -2.46 -23.14 -11.67
N LYS A 151 -3.12 -22.15 -12.30
CA LYS A 151 -2.49 -20.90 -12.72
C LYS A 151 -1.75 -20.19 -11.57
N PRO A 152 -0.72 -19.36 -11.87
CA PRO A 152 -0.09 -18.53 -10.87
C PRO A 152 -1.10 -17.68 -10.11
N GLU A 153 -0.82 -17.46 -8.83
CA GLU A 153 -1.62 -16.58 -8.01
C GLU A 153 -1.49 -15.13 -8.46
N THR A 154 -2.46 -14.33 -8.11
CA THR A 154 -2.49 -12.90 -8.37
C THR A 154 -2.44 -12.13 -7.06
N PHE A 155 -2.01 -10.89 -7.11
CA PHE A 155 -2.07 -9.99 -5.96
C PHE A 155 -2.61 -8.62 -6.35
N ASN A 156 -3.16 -7.91 -5.37
CA ASN A 156 -3.69 -6.58 -5.55
C ASN A 156 -2.71 -5.56 -4.97
N PHE A 157 -2.39 -4.52 -5.76
CA PHE A 157 -1.55 -3.43 -5.30
C PHE A 157 -1.95 -2.13 -5.97
N LEU A 158 -2.11 -1.06 -5.21
CA LEU A 158 -2.47 0.28 -5.68
C LEU A 158 -3.66 0.30 -6.66
N GLY A 159 -4.72 -0.43 -6.35
CA GLY A 159 -5.93 -0.44 -7.17
C GLY A 159 -5.92 -1.38 -8.38
N PHE A 160 -4.81 -2.10 -8.61
CA PHE A 160 -4.66 -3.06 -9.70
C PHE A 160 -4.49 -4.48 -9.19
N THR A 161 -5.06 -5.43 -9.91
CA THR A 161 -4.72 -6.85 -9.81
C THR A 161 -3.56 -7.14 -10.75
N HIS A 162 -2.46 -7.66 -10.20
CA HIS A 162 -1.27 -8.05 -10.94
C HIS A 162 -1.33 -9.55 -11.30
N ILE A 163 -1.14 -9.87 -12.58
CA ILE A 163 -1.34 -11.20 -13.15
C ILE A 163 -0.12 -11.59 -13.98
N CYS A 164 0.41 -12.80 -13.78
CA CYS A 164 1.42 -13.36 -14.68
C CYS A 164 0.81 -13.62 -16.06
N ALA A 165 1.37 -13.02 -17.09
CA ALA A 165 0.89 -13.13 -18.47
C ALA A 165 2.03 -13.21 -19.48
N THR A 166 1.68 -13.45 -20.74
CA THR A 166 2.58 -13.39 -21.88
C THR A 166 2.08 -12.38 -22.91
N LYS A 167 2.98 -11.63 -23.50
CA LYS A 167 2.65 -10.69 -24.58
C LYS A 167 2.18 -11.46 -25.80
N ARG A 168 1.05 -11.08 -26.38
CA ARG A 168 0.52 -11.69 -27.62
C ARG A 168 1.44 -11.52 -28.82
N SER A 169 2.21 -10.42 -28.86
CA SER A 169 3.07 -10.07 -29.99
C SER A 169 4.31 -10.96 -30.13
N ASN A 170 4.90 -11.43 -29.03
CA ASN A 170 6.20 -12.09 -29.03
C ASN A 170 6.35 -13.23 -28.00
N GLY A 171 5.29 -13.55 -27.24
CA GLY A 171 5.32 -14.62 -26.25
C GLY A 171 6.14 -14.33 -24.98
N TYR A 172 6.75 -13.15 -24.86
CA TYR A 172 7.54 -12.82 -23.67
C TYR A 172 6.68 -12.60 -22.44
N PHE A 173 7.24 -12.97 -21.29
CA PHE A 173 6.62 -12.74 -20.01
C PHE A 173 6.32 -11.24 -19.79
N THR A 174 5.15 -10.98 -19.25
CA THR A 174 4.74 -9.65 -18.81
C THR A 174 3.88 -9.75 -17.54
N VAL A 175 3.77 -8.67 -16.81
CA VAL A 175 2.81 -8.52 -15.72
C VAL A 175 1.64 -7.70 -16.25
N LEU A 176 0.49 -8.35 -16.37
CA LEU A 176 -0.75 -7.69 -16.71
C LEU A 176 -1.27 -6.98 -15.44
N ARG A 177 -1.64 -5.72 -15.59
CA ARG A 177 -2.27 -4.91 -14.54
C ARG A 177 -3.72 -4.65 -14.94
N GLN A 178 -4.65 -5.12 -14.15
CA GLN A 178 -6.08 -4.91 -14.37
C GLN A 178 -6.67 -4.15 -13.20
N THR A 179 -7.54 -3.19 -13.48
CA THR A 179 -8.33 -2.52 -12.43
C THR A 179 -9.06 -3.57 -11.60
N ILE A 180 -9.00 -3.46 -10.28
CA ILE A 180 -9.70 -4.39 -9.38
C ILE A 180 -11.20 -4.30 -9.67
N ALA A 181 -11.81 -5.41 -10.15
CA ALA A 181 -13.19 -5.45 -10.60
C ALA A 181 -14.17 -4.89 -9.55
N LYS A 182 -14.01 -5.25 -8.28
CA LYS A 182 -14.84 -4.74 -7.18
C LYS A 182 -14.77 -3.21 -7.04
N ARG A 183 -13.57 -2.60 -7.21
CA ARG A 183 -13.40 -1.14 -7.15
C ARG A 183 -14.06 -0.46 -8.35
N LEU A 184 -13.92 -1.04 -9.55
CA LEU A 184 -14.57 -0.52 -10.75
C LEU A 184 -16.11 -0.56 -10.61
N GLN A 185 -16.66 -1.69 -10.15
CA GLN A 185 -18.11 -1.82 -9.92
C GLN A 185 -18.62 -0.82 -8.87
N ALA A 186 -17.89 -0.63 -7.77
CA ALA A 186 -18.25 0.36 -6.76
C ALA A 186 -18.24 1.79 -7.33
N LYS A 187 -17.23 2.14 -8.14
CA LYS A 187 -17.16 3.45 -8.81
C LYS A 187 -18.30 3.66 -9.81
N LEU A 188 -18.64 2.65 -10.59
CA LEU A 188 -19.79 2.71 -11.51
C LEU A 188 -21.12 2.88 -10.76
N ALA A 189 -21.29 2.22 -9.63
CA ALA A 189 -22.48 2.39 -8.78
C ALA A 189 -22.55 3.80 -8.19
N GLU A 190 -21.43 4.36 -7.71
CA GLU A 190 -21.32 5.75 -7.23
C GLU A 190 -21.70 6.75 -8.34
N VAL A 191 -21.12 6.61 -9.53
CA VAL A 191 -21.42 7.46 -10.68
C VAL A 191 -22.89 7.38 -11.06
N LYS A 192 -23.47 6.17 -11.08
CA LYS A 192 -24.91 5.97 -11.37
C LYS A 192 -25.79 6.66 -10.32
N ALA A 193 -25.44 6.56 -9.04
CA ALA A 193 -26.20 7.21 -7.97
C ALA A 193 -26.12 8.75 -8.10
N GLU A 194 -24.95 9.28 -8.38
CA GLU A 194 -24.76 10.71 -8.55
C GLU A 194 -25.46 11.27 -9.80
N LEU A 195 -25.46 10.54 -10.92
CA LEU A 195 -26.24 10.91 -12.11
C LEU A 195 -27.74 10.96 -11.81
N LYS A 196 -28.26 10.04 -11.02
CA LYS A 196 -29.67 10.09 -10.58
C LYS A 196 -29.96 11.32 -9.72
N ARG A 197 -29.06 11.68 -8.81
CA ARG A 197 -29.18 12.87 -7.96
C ARG A 197 -29.19 14.16 -8.79
N ARG A 198 -28.39 14.21 -9.86
CA ARG A 198 -28.22 15.34 -10.77
C ARG A 198 -29.20 15.34 -11.95
N MET A 199 -30.22 14.50 -11.93
CA MET A 199 -31.12 14.28 -13.08
C MET A 199 -31.85 15.57 -13.55
N HIS A 200 -32.03 16.55 -12.64
CA HIS A 200 -32.66 17.84 -12.93
C HIS A 200 -31.66 19.00 -13.07
N ASP A 201 -30.36 18.74 -12.95
CA ASP A 201 -29.33 19.76 -13.14
C ASP A 201 -29.16 20.09 -14.65
N PRO A 202 -28.66 21.30 -15.00
CA PRO A 202 -28.37 21.65 -16.38
C PRO A 202 -27.39 20.68 -17.04
N VAL A 203 -27.74 20.19 -18.24
CA VAL A 203 -26.94 19.19 -18.98
C VAL A 203 -25.45 19.57 -19.11
N PRO A 204 -25.06 20.85 -19.38
CA PRO A 204 -23.64 21.23 -19.43
C PRO A 204 -22.90 21.03 -18.11
N GLU A 205 -23.54 21.21 -16.97
CA GLU A 205 -22.93 21.02 -15.65
C GLU A 205 -22.71 19.55 -15.34
N VAL A 206 -23.74 18.72 -15.61
CA VAL A 206 -23.63 17.25 -15.49
C VAL A 206 -22.53 16.73 -16.42
N GLY A 207 -22.46 17.25 -17.65
CA GLY A 207 -21.41 16.88 -18.62
C GLY A 207 -20.00 17.23 -18.13
N LYS A 208 -19.77 18.43 -17.59
CA LYS A 208 -18.48 18.84 -17.01
C LYS A 208 -18.08 17.94 -15.83
N TRP A 209 -19.01 17.67 -14.93
CA TRP A 209 -18.75 16.77 -13.81
C TRP A 209 -18.38 15.36 -14.28
N LEU A 210 -19.14 14.79 -15.20
CA LEU A 210 -18.90 13.44 -15.73
C LEU A 210 -17.56 13.38 -16.45
N ALA A 211 -17.20 14.39 -17.26
CA ALA A 211 -15.90 14.48 -17.92
C ALA A 211 -14.76 14.46 -16.89
N SER A 212 -14.86 15.23 -15.79
CA SER A 212 -13.83 15.25 -14.74
C SER A 212 -13.65 13.87 -14.06
N VAL A 213 -14.75 13.13 -13.86
CA VAL A 213 -14.73 11.78 -13.29
C VAL A 213 -14.05 10.79 -14.24
N VAL A 214 -14.41 10.84 -15.54
CA VAL A 214 -13.83 9.96 -16.58
C VAL A 214 -12.34 10.26 -16.77
N ASP A 215 -11.97 11.54 -16.87
CA ASP A 215 -10.58 11.97 -17.00
C ASP A 215 -9.75 11.55 -15.79
N GLY A 216 -10.25 11.74 -14.57
CA GLY A 216 -9.58 11.30 -13.36
C GLY A 216 -9.37 9.78 -13.32
N HIS A 217 -10.39 9.02 -13.70
CA HIS A 217 -10.30 7.56 -13.81
C HIS A 217 -9.28 7.15 -14.89
N GLY A 218 -9.33 7.76 -16.06
CA GLY A 218 -8.41 7.50 -17.16
C GLY A 218 -6.96 7.82 -16.79
N ARG A 219 -6.69 8.95 -16.12
CA ARG A 219 -5.34 9.32 -15.66
C ARG A 219 -4.76 8.33 -14.66
N TYR A 220 -5.57 7.79 -13.77
CA TYR A 220 -5.11 6.83 -12.76
C TYR A 220 -4.98 5.41 -13.32
N TYR A 221 -6.02 4.92 -14.01
CA TYR A 221 -6.10 3.53 -14.47
C TYR A 221 -5.62 3.31 -15.90
N GLY A 222 -5.38 4.38 -16.67
CA GLY A 222 -4.90 4.33 -18.04
C GLY A 222 -3.41 3.98 -18.15
N VAL A 223 -3.01 2.87 -17.55
CA VAL A 223 -1.64 2.37 -17.58
C VAL A 223 -1.47 1.30 -18.67
N PRO A 224 -0.23 1.08 -19.19
CA PRO A 224 0.02 0.01 -20.15
C PRO A 224 -0.52 -1.33 -19.65
N MET A 225 -1.21 -2.07 -20.54
CA MET A 225 -1.85 -3.36 -20.29
C MET A 225 -3.18 -3.29 -19.48
N ASN A 226 -3.72 -2.10 -19.24
CA ASN A 226 -5.05 -1.90 -18.65
C ASN A 226 -5.98 -1.05 -19.53
N LEU A 227 -5.54 -0.66 -20.71
CA LEU A 227 -6.36 0.02 -21.73
C LEU A 227 -7.00 -1.05 -22.63
N HIS A 228 -8.32 -1.17 -22.56
CA HIS A 228 -9.17 -1.93 -23.47
C HIS A 228 -10.30 -1.05 -23.96
#